data_b787ad34c4930310b70ea646ea5c470f
#
_entry.id   b787ad34c4930310b70ea646ea5c470f
#
_cell.length_a   1.000
_cell.length_b   1.000
_cell.length_c   1.000
_cell.angle_alpha   90.00
_cell.angle_beta   90.00
_cell.angle_gamma   90.00
#
_symmetry.space_group_name_H-M   'P 1'
#
loop_
_entity.id
_entity.type
_entity.pdbx_description
1 polymer ?
#
loop_
_entity_poly.entity_id
_entity_poly.type
_entity_poly.pdbx_seq_one_letter_code
_entity_poly.pdbx_strand_id
1 'polypeptide(L)'
;MAPRVLVSDELSETAVQIFRDRGVEVDFQPKLGKDKDKLAEIIGNYDGLAIRSATKATEKLIAAATNLKVIGRAGIGVDNVDIPAASRRGIIVMNTPFGNSITTAEHAIALLFAVARQLPAADTSTQAGKWEKSRFMGVEITGKTLGVIGAGNIGSIVCSRAIGLKMHVLAYDPFLSKERAEEMGVTKVELDELLAQADFITLHVPLTDKTRNILSADALAKTKPGVRIVNCARGGLVDEKALAEAIKSGHVAGAGFDVFEVEPATESPLFGLPNVVCTPHLGASTTEAQENVALQVAEQMSDYLVKGAVSNAINMPSITAEEAPILKPFIRLADVLGAFVGQVTESAIKEIEILYDGSTAGMNTKALTSAVLAGLIRPQVADVNMVSAPVMIKEKGIILSEVKRDKTGVFDGYIKLTVKTANQTRSVAGTVFSDGKPRFIQIKGINLDADVGNHMVYITNTDVPGMIGFIGMTLGDAGVNIANFQLGREKEGGDAIALLYVDGAVSEVVLDKLRANKAIRQAKPLVFNVD
;
A
#
# COMPACT_ATOMS: atom_id res chain seq x y z
N MET A 1 25.68 4.87 6.67
CA MET A 1 25.32 6.30 6.80
C MET A 1 23.91 6.37 7.34
N ALA A 2 23.60 7.38 8.16
CA ALA A 2 22.23 7.62 8.60
C ALA A 2 21.34 7.94 7.38
N PRO A 3 20.09 7.47 7.34
CA PRO A 3 19.18 7.81 6.26
C PRO A 3 18.85 9.32 6.31
N ARG A 4 18.65 9.95 5.15
CA ARG A 4 18.35 11.38 5.03
C ARG A 4 16.93 11.62 4.54
N VAL A 5 16.18 12.47 5.24
CA VAL A 5 14.81 12.85 4.89
C VAL A 5 14.74 14.33 4.57
N LEU A 6 14.14 14.66 3.43
CA LEU A 6 13.75 16.02 3.06
C LEU A 6 12.31 16.25 3.52
N VAL A 7 12.09 17.30 4.29
CA VAL A 7 10.77 17.80 4.65
C VAL A 7 10.50 19.05 3.82
N SER A 8 9.69 18.94 2.77
CA SER A 8 9.50 20.02 1.78
C SER A 8 8.26 20.88 2.02
N ASP A 9 7.40 20.47 2.94
CA ASP A 9 6.21 21.22 3.37
C ASP A 9 6.29 21.55 4.86
N GLU A 10 5.39 22.40 5.33
CA GLU A 10 5.33 22.81 6.73
C GLU A 10 4.88 21.65 7.63
N LEU A 11 5.78 21.15 8.47
CA LEU A 11 5.54 20.19 9.54
C LEU A 11 5.91 20.82 10.89
N SER A 12 5.40 20.26 12.00
CA SER A 12 5.76 20.75 13.33
C SER A 12 7.24 20.48 13.65
N GLU A 13 7.82 21.32 14.47
CA GLU A 13 9.20 21.13 14.97
C GLU A 13 9.33 19.82 15.76
N THR A 14 8.29 19.42 16.48
CA THR A 14 8.23 18.12 17.18
C THR A 14 8.40 16.96 16.22
N ALA A 15 7.75 16.99 15.06
CA ALA A 15 7.90 15.93 14.04
C ALA A 15 9.33 15.89 13.47
N VAL A 16 9.95 17.06 13.24
CA VAL A 16 11.36 17.15 12.82
C VAL A 16 12.28 16.56 13.88
N GLN A 17 11.98 16.80 15.17
CA GLN A 17 12.78 16.26 16.27
C GLN A 17 12.65 14.74 16.37
N ILE A 18 11.45 14.16 16.13
CA ILE A 18 11.24 12.69 16.11
C ILE A 18 12.16 12.02 15.09
N PHE A 19 12.29 12.55 13.88
CA PHE A 19 13.23 12.02 12.90
C PHE A 19 14.67 11.98 13.45
N ARG A 20 15.14 13.08 14.06
CA ARG A 20 16.49 13.17 14.62
C ARG A 20 16.71 12.19 15.77
N ASP A 21 15.77 12.12 16.71
CA ASP A 21 15.83 11.23 17.88
C ASP A 21 15.86 9.76 17.48
N ARG A 22 15.30 9.43 16.32
CA ARG A 22 15.30 8.07 15.75
C ARG A 22 16.49 7.80 14.81
N GLY A 23 17.47 8.72 14.73
CA GLY A 23 18.70 8.52 13.96
C GLY A 23 18.58 8.81 12.47
N VAL A 24 17.62 9.64 12.07
CA VAL A 24 17.41 10.10 10.69
C VAL A 24 17.92 11.54 10.54
N GLU A 25 18.76 11.80 9.55
CA GLU A 25 19.16 13.16 9.19
C GLU A 25 17.99 13.89 8.49
N VAL A 26 17.65 15.09 8.96
CA VAL A 26 16.53 15.87 8.44
C VAL A 26 17.00 17.17 7.82
N ASP A 27 16.62 17.38 6.58
CA ASP A 27 16.68 18.69 5.91
C ASP A 27 15.27 19.30 5.90
N PHE A 28 15.06 20.34 6.70
CA PHE A 28 13.77 20.99 6.86
C PHE A 28 13.67 22.23 5.99
N GLN A 29 12.98 22.14 4.86
CA GLN A 29 12.77 23.20 3.89
C GLN A 29 11.27 23.44 3.61
N PRO A 30 10.48 23.97 4.56
CA PRO A 30 9.01 23.93 4.57
C PRO A 30 8.32 24.68 3.40
N LYS A 31 9.07 25.48 2.64
CA LYS A 31 8.54 26.22 1.48
C LYS A 31 8.97 25.63 0.14
N LEU A 32 9.82 24.62 0.15
CA LEU A 32 10.43 24.05 -1.06
C LEU A 32 9.40 23.33 -1.95
N GLY A 33 8.35 22.76 -1.37
CA GLY A 33 7.31 22.07 -2.14
C GLY A 33 6.60 22.92 -3.19
N LYS A 34 6.68 24.24 -3.09
CA LYS A 34 6.15 25.19 -4.10
C LYS A 34 7.11 25.42 -5.26
N ASP A 35 8.42 25.16 -5.09
CA ASP A 35 9.47 25.30 -6.09
C ASP A 35 9.82 23.93 -6.68
N LYS A 36 9.08 23.55 -7.72
CA LYS A 36 9.17 22.22 -8.33
C LYS A 36 10.54 21.94 -8.97
N ASP A 37 11.18 22.95 -9.52
CA ASP A 37 12.44 22.78 -10.24
C ASP A 37 13.58 22.59 -9.24
N LYS A 38 13.66 23.42 -8.23
CA LYS A 38 14.65 23.27 -7.15
C LYS A 38 14.47 21.95 -6.37
N LEU A 39 13.22 21.55 -6.12
CA LEU A 39 12.94 20.25 -5.48
C LEU A 39 13.46 19.10 -6.33
N ALA A 40 13.25 19.13 -7.65
CA ALA A 40 13.72 18.09 -8.57
C ALA A 40 15.26 18.02 -8.65
N GLU A 41 15.96 19.14 -8.51
CA GLU A 41 17.44 19.18 -8.52
C GLU A 41 18.06 18.45 -7.31
N ILE A 42 17.43 18.52 -6.14
CA ILE A 42 18.04 18.01 -4.89
C ILE A 42 17.48 16.68 -4.40
N ILE A 43 16.28 16.27 -4.85
CA ILE A 43 15.57 15.10 -4.31
C ILE A 43 16.35 13.80 -4.41
N GLY A 44 17.21 13.66 -5.42
CA GLY A 44 18.08 12.50 -5.61
C GLY A 44 19.08 12.25 -4.46
N ASN A 45 19.28 13.22 -3.56
CA ASN A 45 20.19 13.10 -2.42
C ASN A 45 19.54 12.54 -1.14
N TYR A 46 18.25 12.20 -1.18
CA TYR A 46 17.48 11.82 0.01
C TYR A 46 16.91 10.40 -0.11
N ASP A 47 16.83 9.73 1.04
CA ASP A 47 16.18 8.41 1.18
C ASP A 47 14.67 8.53 1.40
N GLY A 48 14.22 9.64 1.98
CA GLY A 48 12.81 9.90 2.28
C GLY A 48 12.38 11.32 1.93
N LEU A 49 11.10 11.46 1.54
CA LEU A 49 10.45 12.75 1.28
C LEU A 49 9.18 12.84 2.13
N ALA A 50 9.16 13.76 3.10
CA ALA A 50 7.98 14.04 3.92
C ALA A 50 7.25 15.27 3.36
N ILE A 51 5.95 15.12 3.05
CA ILE A 51 5.14 16.13 2.37
C ILE A 51 3.78 16.32 3.02
N ARG A 52 3.14 17.44 2.69
CA ARG A 52 1.69 17.69 2.87
C ARG A 52 1.03 17.93 1.52
N SER A 53 0.15 18.93 1.45
CA SER A 53 -0.63 19.23 0.24
C SER A 53 0.08 20.16 -0.75
N ALA A 54 1.09 20.94 -0.34
CA ALA A 54 1.76 21.92 -1.20
C ALA A 54 2.72 21.24 -2.19
N THR A 55 3.43 20.20 -1.76
CA THR A 55 4.30 19.40 -2.64
C THR A 55 3.48 18.43 -3.49
N LYS A 56 3.74 18.40 -4.79
CA LYS A 56 3.18 17.41 -5.71
C LYS A 56 4.29 16.45 -6.16
N ALA A 57 4.24 15.22 -5.67
CA ALA A 57 5.16 14.14 -6.08
C ALA A 57 4.70 13.53 -7.41
N THR A 58 4.95 14.27 -8.49
CA THR A 58 4.62 13.88 -9.87
C THR A 58 5.61 12.85 -10.42
N GLU A 59 5.27 12.18 -11.52
CA GLU A 59 6.18 11.27 -12.24
C GLU A 59 7.54 11.92 -12.55
N LYS A 60 7.56 13.20 -12.96
CA LYS A 60 8.81 13.95 -13.23
C LYS A 60 9.68 14.06 -11.96
N LEU A 61 9.10 14.39 -10.82
CA LEU A 61 9.83 14.47 -9.54
C LEU A 61 10.34 13.08 -9.11
N ILE A 62 9.49 12.07 -9.21
CA ILE A 62 9.82 10.68 -8.85
C ILE A 62 10.94 10.14 -9.74
N ALA A 63 10.96 10.49 -11.02
CA ALA A 63 12.05 10.11 -11.95
C ALA A 63 13.40 10.72 -11.55
N ALA A 64 13.42 11.94 -11.00
CA ALA A 64 14.64 12.60 -10.51
C ALA A 64 15.12 12.04 -9.15
N ALA A 65 14.26 11.36 -8.42
CA ALA A 65 14.51 10.87 -7.06
C ALA A 65 15.24 9.51 -7.05
N THR A 66 16.53 9.51 -7.44
CA THR A 66 17.33 8.29 -7.68
C THR A 66 17.55 7.43 -6.43
N ASN A 67 17.63 8.02 -5.25
CA ASN A 67 17.90 7.33 -3.97
C ASN A 67 16.65 7.19 -3.09
N LEU A 68 15.51 7.73 -3.52
CA LEU A 68 14.31 7.80 -2.69
C LEU A 68 13.71 6.41 -2.46
N LYS A 69 13.45 6.07 -1.21
CA LYS A 69 12.87 4.80 -0.75
C LYS A 69 11.43 4.96 -0.27
N VAL A 70 11.09 6.15 0.28
CA VAL A 70 9.78 6.40 0.87
C VAL A 70 9.32 7.84 0.66
N ILE A 71 8.03 7.99 0.36
CA ILE A 71 7.30 9.25 0.42
C ILE A 71 6.28 9.15 1.54
N GLY A 72 6.38 9.99 2.55
CA GLY A 72 5.41 10.10 3.64
C GLY A 72 4.54 11.34 3.47
N ARG A 73 3.23 11.15 3.31
CA ARG A 73 2.27 12.25 3.24
C ARG A 73 1.58 12.42 4.59
N ALA A 74 1.82 13.55 5.26
CA ALA A 74 1.14 13.93 6.49
C ALA A 74 -0.33 14.30 6.20
N GLY A 75 -1.22 13.32 6.29
CA GLY A 75 -2.66 13.38 6.03
C GLY A 75 -3.20 12.11 5.37
N ILE A 76 -4.51 12.00 5.26
CA ILE A 76 -5.20 10.80 4.74
C ILE A 76 -5.08 10.68 3.21
N GLY A 77 -5.43 11.73 2.47
CA GLY A 77 -5.43 11.71 1.01
C GLY A 77 -4.01 11.73 0.45
N VAL A 78 -3.81 11.06 -0.67
CA VAL A 78 -2.52 10.98 -1.39
C VAL A 78 -2.66 11.44 -2.85
N ASP A 79 -3.65 12.25 -3.13
CA ASP A 79 -4.00 12.72 -4.49
C ASP A 79 -2.88 13.56 -5.13
N ASN A 80 -1.95 14.07 -4.32
CA ASN A 80 -0.76 14.81 -4.75
C ASN A 80 0.48 13.91 -4.97
N VAL A 81 0.34 12.58 -4.92
CA VAL A 81 1.41 11.61 -5.17
C VAL A 81 1.03 10.71 -6.34
N ASP A 82 1.88 10.62 -7.35
CA ASP A 82 1.75 9.64 -8.42
C ASP A 82 2.16 8.25 -7.92
N ILE A 83 1.18 7.53 -7.34
CA ILE A 83 1.39 6.20 -6.74
C ILE A 83 1.86 5.17 -7.78
N PRO A 84 1.30 5.10 -9.01
CA PRO A 84 1.82 4.21 -10.04
C PRO A 84 3.29 4.47 -10.37
N ALA A 85 3.70 5.73 -10.54
CA ALA A 85 5.10 6.08 -10.80
C ALA A 85 6.02 5.71 -9.62
N ALA A 86 5.60 6.01 -8.38
CA ALA A 86 6.33 5.63 -7.18
C ALA A 86 6.50 4.10 -7.09
N SER A 87 5.43 3.35 -7.38
CA SER A 87 5.44 1.89 -7.32
C SER A 87 6.37 1.27 -8.36
N ARG A 88 6.37 1.77 -9.60
CA ARG A 88 7.31 1.32 -10.64
C ARG A 88 8.77 1.55 -10.26
N ARG A 89 9.04 2.63 -9.52
CA ARG A 89 10.38 2.97 -8.99
C ARG A 89 10.72 2.28 -7.68
N GLY A 90 9.81 1.48 -7.13
CA GLY A 90 10.00 0.79 -5.86
C GLY A 90 9.96 1.69 -4.63
N ILE A 91 9.37 2.88 -4.73
CA ILE A 91 9.25 3.85 -3.66
C ILE A 91 7.96 3.57 -2.88
N ILE A 92 8.08 3.39 -1.56
CA ILE A 92 6.92 3.22 -0.69
C ILE A 92 6.20 4.56 -0.52
N VAL A 93 4.87 4.54 -0.61
CA VAL A 93 4.02 5.70 -0.31
C VAL A 93 3.24 5.42 0.97
N MET A 94 3.46 6.24 1.99
CA MET A 94 2.78 6.16 3.29
C MET A 94 1.89 7.37 3.50
N ASN A 95 0.74 7.16 4.14
CA ASN A 95 -0.13 8.24 4.62
C ASN A 95 -0.35 8.15 6.13
N THR A 96 -1.16 9.07 6.69
CA THR A 96 -1.48 9.09 8.12
C THR A 96 -3.00 9.01 8.31
N PRO A 97 -3.60 7.80 8.22
CA PRO A 97 -5.05 7.63 8.09
C PRO A 97 -5.85 7.96 9.36
N PHE A 98 -5.19 8.12 10.50
CA PHE A 98 -5.86 8.35 11.79
C PHE A 98 -5.66 9.78 12.34
N GLY A 99 -4.65 10.52 11.85
CA GLY A 99 -4.22 11.77 12.45
C GLY A 99 -5.24 12.92 12.36
N ASN A 100 -6.15 12.91 11.37
CA ASN A 100 -7.16 13.96 11.17
C ASN A 100 -8.60 13.43 11.03
N SER A 101 -8.85 12.17 11.38
CA SER A 101 -10.19 11.58 11.22
C SER A 101 -11.24 12.25 12.10
N ILE A 102 -10.90 12.57 13.35
CA ILE A 102 -11.81 13.28 14.27
C ILE A 102 -12.11 14.67 13.73
N THR A 103 -11.10 15.42 13.36
CA THR A 103 -11.22 16.80 12.87
C THR A 103 -12.12 16.89 11.65
N THR A 104 -11.91 15.99 10.65
CA THR A 104 -12.76 15.97 9.45
C THR A 104 -14.20 15.58 9.78
N ALA A 105 -14.42 14.64 10.70
CA ALA A 105 -15.75 14.25 11.14
C ALA A 105 -16.48 15.42 11.84
N GLU A 106 -15.79 16.14 12.70
CA GLU A 106 -16.35 17.30 13.40
C GLU A 106 -16.64 18.45 12.44
N HIS A 107 -15.79 18.67 11.43
CA HIS A 107 -16.06 19.65 10.40
C HIS A 107 -17.29 19.31 9.56
N ALA A 108 -17.52 18.03 9.23
CA ALA A 108 -18.74 17.58 8.56
C ALA A 108 -20.00 17.85 9.40
N ILE A 109 -19.94 17.58 10.70
CA ILE A 109 -21.04 17.90 11.65
C ILE A 109 -21.25 19.41 11.76
N ALA A 110 -20.18 20.20 11.80
CA ALA A 110 -20.29 21.67 11.81
C ALA A 110 -20.99 22.19 10.54
N LEU A 111 -20.62 21.69 9.35
CA LEU A 111 -21.31 22.04 8.10
C LEU A 111 -22.77 21.57 8.09
N LEU A 112 -23.06 20.39 8.65
CA LEU A 112 -24.43 19.91 8.80
C LEU A 112 -25.29 20.92 9.61
N PHE A 113 -24.78 21.40 10.75
CA PHE A 113 -25.47 22.44 11.53
C PHE A 113 -25.54 23.77 10.79
N ALA A 114 -24.47 24.18 10.12
CA ALA A 114 -24.46 25.42 9.35
C ALA A 114 -25.54 25.46 8.27
N VAL A 115 -25.73 24.33 7.57
CA VAL A 115 -26.78 24.19 6.55
C VAL A 115 -28.17 24.03 7.18
N ALA A 116 -28.32 23.24 8.25
CA ALA A 116 -29.59 23.05 8.93
C ALA A 116 -30.16 24.36 9.49
N ARG A 117 -29.31 25.27 9.93
CA ARG A 117 -29.68 26.52 10.61
C ARG A 117 -29.33 27.77 9.80
N GLN A 118 -28.81 27.67 8.58
CA GLN A 118 -28.41 28.78 7.69
C GLN A 118 -27.46 29.78 8.39
N LEU A 119 -26.52 29.28 9.21
CA LEU A 119 -25.73 30.10 10.13
C LEU A 119 -24.90 31.18 9.43
N PRO A 120 -24.14 30.92 8.34
CA PRO A 120 -23.32 31.96 7.71
C PRO A 120 -24.13 33.11 7.13
N ALA A 121 -25.28 32.81 6.50
CA ALA A 121 -26.14 33.82 5.94
C ALA A 121 -26.83 34.65 7.03
N ALA A 122 -27.26 34.01 8.11
CA ALA A 122 -27.84 34.69 9.27
C ALA A 122 -26.84 35.60 9.96
N ASP A 123 -25.61 35.14 10.15
CA ASP A 123 -24.51 35.92 10.73
C ASP A 123 -24.23 37.15 9.87
N THR A 124 -24.00 36.97 8.55
CA THR A 124 -23.72 38.06 7.62
C THR A 124 -24.83 39.10 7.63
N SER A 125 -26.10 38.68 7.64
CA SER A 125 -27.26 39.60 7.70
C SER A 125 -27.28 40.40 8.98
N THR A 126 -27.03 39.73 10.13
CA THR A 126 -27.06 40.37 11.45
C THR A 126 -25.90 41.35 11.64
N GLN A 127 -24.71 40.99 11.20
CA GLN A 127 -23.54 41.90 11.25
C GLN A 127 -23.68 43.10 10.33
N ALA A 128 -24.46 42.96 9.25
CA ALA A 128 -24.85 44.09 8.37
C ALA A 128 -25.99 44.96 8.95
N GLY A 129 -26.35 44.76 10.23
CA GLY A 129 -27.40 45.51 10.93
C GLY A 129 -28.83 45.15 10.55
N LYS A 130 -29.06 44.02 9.86
CA LYS A 130 -30.39 43.55 9.47
C LYS A 130 -30.91 42.52 10.49
N TRP A 131 -32.17 42.72 10.91
CA TRP A 131 -32.86 41.84 11.89
C TRP A 131 -33.93 41.00 11.17
N GLU A 132 -33.50 40.00 10.37
CA GLU A 132 -34.36 39.25 9.44
C GLU A 132 -34.77 37.87 9.99
N LYS A 133 -35.31 37.83 11.24
CA LYS A 133 -35.60 36.58 11.98
C LYS A 133 -36.42 35.55 11.17
N SER A 134 -37.46 35.99 10.45
CA SER A 134 -38.34 35.10 9.71
C SER A 134 -37.73 34.57 8.39
N ARG A 135 -36.64 35.18 7.89
CA ARG A 135 -35.91 34.72 6.70
C ARG A 135 -35.12 33.44 6.95
N PHE A 136 -34.62 33.28 8.17
CA PHE A 136 -33.70 32.18 8.53
C PHE A 136 -34.42 31.07 9.29
N MET A 137 -35.51 30.52 8.68
CA MET A 137 -36.23 29.38 9.23
C MET A 137 -35.42 28.10 8.98
N GLY A 138 -34.78 27.57 10.03
CA GLY A 138 -34.00 26.33 9.96
C GLY A 138 -34.84 25.08 10.24
N VAL A 139 -34.15 23.95 10.35
CA VAL A 139 -34.73 22.66 10.76
C VAL A 139 -34.00 22.11 11.95
N GLU A 140 -34.71 21.34 12.79
CA GLU A 140 -34.10 20.52 13.84
C GLU A 140 -33.51 19.26 13.24
N ILE A 141 -32.43 18.78 13.80
CA ILE A 141 -31.77 17.53 13.37
C ILE A 141 -32.22 16.33 14.21
N THR A 142 -32.73 16.56 15.43
CA THR A 142 -33.26 15.50 16.32
C THR A 142 -34.37 14.71 15.64
N GLY A 143 -34.24 13.38 15.66
CA GLY A 143 -35.18 12.46 14.99
C GLY A 143 -35.15 12.46 13.47
N LYS A 144 -34.26 13.24 12.85
CA LYS A 144 -34.00 13.19 11.41
C LYS A 144 -33.08 12.05 11.04
N THR A 145 -33.18 11.60 9.80
CA THR A 145 -32.34 10.53 9.25
C THR A 145 -31.11 11.10 8.56
N LEU A 146 -29.92 10.66 9.01
CA LEU A 146 -28.65 10.92 8.38
C LEU A 146 -28.25 9.71 7.54
N GLY A 147 -28.11 9.88 6.23
CA GLY A 147 -27.48 8.92 5.34
C GLY A 147 -25.97 9.15 5.28
N VAL A 148 -25.19 8.14 5.66
CA VAL A 148 -23.73 8.17 5.63
C VAL A 148 -23.23 7.28 4.50
N ILE A 149 -22.62 7.88 3.49
CA ILE A 149 -21.99 7.15 2.37
C ILE A 149 -20.51 6.96 2.70
N GLY A 150 -20.14 5.73 3.11
CA GLY A 150 -18.82 5.36 3.60
C GLY A 150 -18.75 5.39 5.14
N ALA A 151 -18.66 4.21 5.75
CA ALA A 151 -18.60 4.00 7.20
C ALA A 151 -17.19 3.61 7.69
N GLY A 152 -16.13 4.07 6.98
CA GLY A 152 -14.74 3.90 7.37
C GLY A 152 -14.33 4.76 8.56
N ASN A 153 -13.03 5.12 8.66
CA ASN A 153 -12.49 5.85 9.83
C ASN A 153 -13.25 7.14 10.16
N ILE A 154 -13.51 7.99 9.17
CA ILE A 154 -14.21 9.27 9.37
C ILE A 154 -15.71 9.03 9.53
N GLY A 155 -16.31 8.25 8.60
CA GLY A 155 -17.75 8.01 8.62
C GLY A 155 -18.25 7.35 9.90
N SER A 156 -17.49 6.44 10.52
CA SER A 156 -17.85 5.84 11.80
C SER A 156 -17.88 6.85 12.95
N ILE A 157 -16.98 7.83 12.94
CA ILE A 157 -16.99 8.92 13.91
C ILE A 157 -18.21 9.82 13.70
N VAL A 158 -18.52 10.16 12.44
CA VAL A 158 -19.73 10.93 12.10
C VAL A 158 -20.99 10.20 12.56
N CYS A 159 -21.10 8.89 12.31
CA CYS A 159 -22.20 8.06 12.82
C CYS A 159 -22.34 8.19 14.34
N SER A 160 -21.26 8.02 15.08
CA SER A 160 -21.25 8.14 16.54
C SER A 160 -21.72 9.52 17.03
N ARG A 161 -21.25 10.60 16.40
CA ARG A 161 -21.66 11.98 16.72
C ARG A 161 -23.14 12.20 16.40
N ALA A 162 -23.61 11.74 15.23
CA ALA A 162 -25.02 11.88 14.82
C ALA A 162 -25.98 11.12 15.75
N ILE A 163 -25.63 9.93 16.21
CA ILE A 163 -26.39 9.18 17.21
C ILE A 163 -26.45 9.96 18.53
N GLY A 164 -25.32 10.55 18.98
CA GLY A 164 -25.28 11.43 20.14
C GLY A 164 -26.21 12.65 20.02
N LEU A 165 -26.40 13.15 18.80
CA LEU A 165 -27.32 14.23 18.45
C LEU A 165 -28.77 13.75 18.23
N LYS A 166 -29.07 12.48 18.55
CA LYS A 166 -30.40 11.86 18.43
C LYS A 166 -30.93 11.78 16.99
N MET A 167 -30.03 11.64 16.02
CA MET A 167 -30.40 11.31 14.64
C MET A 167 -30.55 9.80 14.46
N HIS A 168 -31.35 9.38 13.49
CA HIS A 168 -31.33 8.01 12.95
C HIS A 168 -30.25 7.93 11.87
N VAL A 169 -29.39 6.92 11.93
CA VAL A 169 -28.25 6.82 10.99
C VAL A 169 -28.40 5.60 10.10
N LEU A 170 -28.49 5.86 8.78
CA LEU A 170 -28.38 4.85 7.72
C LEU A 170 -26.96 4.89 7.15
N ALA A 171 -26.32 3.74 6.97
CA ALA A 171 -24.98 3.64 6.42
C ALA A 171 -24.95 2.78 5.16
N TYR A 172 -24.41 3.33 4.09
CA TYR A 172 -24.03 2.60 2.88
C TYR A 172 -22.52 2.48 2.80
N ASP A 173 -22.02 1.26 2.87
CA ASP A 173 -20.61 0.94 2.65
C ASP A 173 -20.51 -0.54 2.22
N PRO A 174 -19.94 -0.83 1.03
CA PRO A 174 -19.78 -2.21 0.56
C PRO A 174 -18.97 -3.13 1.48
N PHE A 175 -18.11 -2.54 2.32
CA PHE A 175 -17.22 -3.28 3.23
C PHE A 175 -17.74 -3.35 4.67
N LEU A 176 -18.85 -2.69 4.99
CA LEU A 176 -19.45 -2.73 6.31
C LEU A 176 -20.19 -4.07 6.50
N SER A 177 -19.83 -4.87 7.51
CA SER A 177 -20.61 -6.05 7.88
C SER A 177 -21.86 -5.67 8.68
N LYS A 178 -22.84 -6.58 8.76
CA LYS A 178 -24.05 -6.34 9.58
C LYS A 178 -23.72 -6.24 11.06
N GLU A 179 -22.85 -7.11 11.54
CA GLU A 179 -22.38 -7.15 12.93
C GLU A 179 -21.70 -5.81 13.30
N ARG A 180 -20.85 -5.31 12.41
CA ARG A 180 -20.18 -4.03 12.65
C ARG A 180 -21.15 -2.86 12.62
N ALA A 181 -22.15 -2.87 11.77
CA ALA A 181 -23.21 -1.85 11.76
C ALA A 181 -24.01 -1.84 13.08
N GLU A 182 -24.37 -3.03 13.60
CA GLU A 182 -25.04 -3.18 14.89
C GLU A 182 -24.20 -2.65 16.04
N GLU A 183 -22.89 -2.97 16.09
CA GLU A 183 -21.95 -2.42 17.07
C GLU A 183 -21.88 -0.89 17.03
N MET A 184 -21.91 -0.32 15.83
CA MET A 184 -21.91 1.14 15.63
C MET A 184 -23.26 1.79 15.94
N GLY A 185 -24.32 1.02 16.13
CA GLY A 185 -25.69 1.52 16.35
C GLY A 185 -26.32 2.14 15.09
N VAL A 186 -25.92 1.70 13.89
CA VAL A 186 -26.41 2.21 12.60
C VAL A 186 -27.15 1.13 11.83
N THR A 187 -28.03 1.54 10.93
CA THR A 187 -28.72 0.61 10.01
C THR A 187 -27.95 0.56 8.69
N LYS A 188 -27.39 -0.62 8.35
CA LYS A 188 -26.79 -0.84 7.02
C LYS A 188 -27.89 -0.97 5.98
N VAL A 189 -27.77 -0.20 4.89
CA VAL A 189 -28.72 -0.19 3.75
C VAL A 189 -27.99 -0.11 2.41
N GLU A 190 -28.71 -0.39 1.32
CA GLU A 190 -28.23 -0.13 -0.03
C GLU A 190 -28.35 1.36 -0.38
N LEU A 191 -27.60 1.83 -1.39
CA LEU A 191 -27.50 3.26 -1.74
C LEU A 191 -28.87 3.86 -2.06
N ASP A 192 -29.67 3.21 -2.90
CA ASP A 192 -30.99 3.71 -3.30
C ASP A 192 -31.95 3.86 -2.12
N GLU A 193 -31.86 2.94 -1.16
CA GLU A 193 -32.64 3.01 0.07
C GLU A 193 -32.20 4.19 0.95
N LEU A 194 -30.89 4.41 1.09
CA LEU A 194 -30.35 5.56 1.80
C LEU A 194 -30.84 6.87 1.17
N LEU A 195 -30.74 7.00 -0.14
CA LEU A 195 -31.15 8.19 -0.88
C LEU A 195 -32.63 8.52 -0.64
N ALA A 196 -33.50 7.50 -0.69
CA ALA A 196 -34.95 7.69 -0.53
C ALA A 196 -35.39 8.07 0.88
N GLN A 197 -34.61 7.73 1.91
CA GLN A 197 -35.01 7.89 3.31
C GLN A 197 -34.28 9.02 4.05
N ALA A 198 -33.10 9.44 3.58
CA ALA A 198 -32.27 10.41 4.31
C ALA A 198 -32.82 11.85 4.23
N ASP A 199 -32.87 12.53 5.35
CA ASP A 199 -33.10 13.99 5.45
C ASP A 199 -31.81 14.78 5.24
N PHE A 200 -30.68 14.18 5.62
CA PHE A 200 -29.32 14.66 5.41
C PHE A 200 -28.46 13.54 4.83
N ILE A 201 -27.56 13.88 3.91
CA ILE A 201 -26.60 12.92 3.34
C ILE A 201 -25.20 13.49 3.54
N THR A 202 -24.26 12.67 4.00
CA THR A 202 -22.84 13.02 4.12
C THR A 202 -21.95 11.96 3.51
N LEU A 203 -20.88 12.38 2.83
CA LEU A 203 -19.99 11.49 2.09
C LEU A 203 -18.63 11.38 2.80
N HIS A 204 -18.15 10.14 2.95
CA HIS A 204 -16.86 9.80 3.57
C HIS A 204 -16.17 8.65 2.84
N VAL A 205 -16.22 8.66 1.51
CA VAL A 205 -15.57 7.68 0.61
C VAL A 205 -14.43 8.33 -0.17
N PRO A 206 -13.40 7.56 -0.59
CA PRO A 206 -12.39 8.06 -1.52
C PRO A 206 -12.99 8.28 -2.91
N LEU A 207 -12.37 9.16 -3.70
CA LEU A 207 -12.69 9.31 -5.11
C LEU A 207 -12.03 8.18 -5.92
N THR A 208 -12.84 7.38 -6.57
CA THR A 208 -12.46 6.27 -7.46
C THR A 208 -13.40 6.26 -8.67
N ASP A 209 -13.13 5.43 -9.68
CA ASP A 209 -14.04 5.28 -10.82
C ASP A 209 -15.45 4.83 -10.39
N LYS A 210 -15.57 4.08 -9.30
CA LYS A 210 -16.86 3.60 -8.76
C LYS A 210 -17.60 4.64 -7.93
N THR A 211 -16.90 5.58 -7.33
CA THR A 211 -17.48 6.61 -6.45
C THR A 211 -17.57 7.96 -7.10
N ARG A 212 -16.97 8.15 -8.27
CA ARG A 212 -17.10 9.39 -9.06
C ARG A 212 -18.58 9.62 -9.37
N ASN A 213 -19.05 10.82 -9.05
CA ASN A 213 -20.45 11.21 -9.20
C ASN A 213 -21.43 10.20 -8.58
N ILE A 214 -21.07 9.61 -7.43
CA ILE A 214 -21.97 8.70 -6.70
C ILE A 214 -23.29 9.40 -6.37
N LEU A 215 -23.28 10.73 -6.17
CA LEU A 215 -24.45 11.59 -6.20
C LEU A 215 -24.54 12.31 -7.56
N SER A 216 -24.90 11.56 -8.60
CA SER A 216 -25.21 12.06 -9.95
C SER A 216 -26.59 12.73 -10.00
N ALA A 217 -26.97 13.29 -11.14
CA ALA A 217 -28.31 13.83 -11.36
C ALA A 217 -29.40 12.78 -11.06
N ASP A 218 -29.23 11.54 -11.52
CA ASP A 218 -30.16 10.45 -11.27
C ASP A 218 -30.25 10.06 -9.79
N ALA A 219 -29.10 10.06 -9.09
CA ALA A 219 -29.06 9.79 -7.66
C ALA A 219 -29.75 10.92 -6.86
N LEU A 220 -29.48 12.17 -7.22
CA LEU A 220 -30.15 13.33 -6.61
C LEU A 220 -31.67 13.30 -6.82
N ALA A 221 -32.14 12.88 -7.98
CA ALA A 221 -33.57 12.74 -8.25
C ALA A 221 -34.28 11.68 -7.38
N LYS A 222 -33.54 10.68 -6.89
CA LYS A 222 -34.05 9.65 -5.98
C LYS A 222 -34.08 10.11 -4.51
N THR A 223 -33.45 11.24 -4.19
CA THR A 223 -33.40 11.73 -2.81
C THR A 223 -34.75 12.29 -2.38
N LYS A 224 -34.93 12.33 -1.07
CA LYS A 224 -36.10 12.93 -0.44
C LYS A 224 -36.16 14.43 -0.75
N PRO A 225 -37.30 14.97 -1.19
CA PRO A 225 -37.46 16.44 -1.36
C PRO A 225 -37.11 17.17 -0.05
N GLY A 226 -36.29 18.20 -0.16
CA GLY A 226 -35.81 18.94 1.00
C GLY A 226 -34.56 18.35 1.67
N VAL A 227 -33.94 17.35 1.06
CA VAL A 227 -32.66 16.78 1.55
C VAL A 227 -31.56 17.83 1.63
N ARG A 228 -30.61 17.63 2.52
CA ARG A 228 -29.40 18.46 2.65
C ARG A 228 -28.17 17.59 2.48
N ILE A 229 -27.16 18.10 1.78
CA ILE A 229 -25.98 17.33 1.39
C ILE A 229 -24.73 17.97 1.96
N VAL A 230 -23.85 17.16 2.58
CA VAL A 230 -22.56 17.58 3.12
C VAL A 230 -21.45 16.77 2.47
N ASN A 231 -20.44 17.44 1.91
CA ASN A 231 -19.26 16.82 1.34
C ASN A 231 -17.98 17.43 1.93
N CYS A 232 -17.34 16.70 2.84
CA CYS A 232 -16.00 16.96 3.39
C CYS A 232 -15.00 15.88 2.99
N ALA A 233 -15.30 15.05 1.98
CA ALA A 233 -14.47 13.94 1.57
C ALA A 233 -13.58 14.28 0.37
N ARG A 234 -14.14 14.30 -0.84
CA ARG A 234 -13.44 14.64 -2.09
C ARG A 234 -14.36 15.35 -3.07
N GLY A 235 -13.80 16.30 -3.84
CA GLY A 235 -14.45 16.81 -5.03
C GLY A 235 -14.65 15.69 -6.06
N GLY A 236 -15.68 15.82 -6.90
CA GLY A 236 -16.04 14.81 -7.90
C GLY A 236 -16.83 13.61 -7.36
N LEU A 237 -17.16 13.55 -6.07
CA LEU A 237 -18.10 12.57 -5.51
C LEU A 237 -19.56 12.98 -5.81
N VAL A 238 -19.81 14.26 -5.90
CA VAL A 238 -21.11 14.84 -6.23
C VAL A 238 -20.97 15.56 -7.56
N ASP A 239 -21.92 15.39 -8.46
CA ASP A 239 -22.03 16.22 -9.65
C ASP A 239 -22.47 17.63 -9.23
N GLU A 240 -21.52 18.56 -9.16
CA GLU A 240 -21.75 19.93 -8.68
C GLU A 240 -22.76 20.70 -9.54
N LYS A 241 -22.82 20.43 -10.86
CA LYS A 241 -23.77 21.06 -11.76
C LYS A 241 -25.18 20.53 -11.50
N ALA A 242 -25.32 19.21 -11.40
CA ALA A 242 -26.61 18.59 -11.10
C ALA A 242 -27.12 19.02 -9.71
N LEU A 243 -26.22 19.11 -8.72
CA LEU A 243 -26.58 19.61 -7.39
C LEU A 243 -27.04 21.07 -7.43
N ALA A 244 -26.36 21.94 -8.18
CA ALA A 244 -26.74 23.33 -8.32
C ALA A 244 -28.15 23.46 -8.91
N GLU A 245 -28.50 22.67 -9.92
CA GLU A 245 -29.87 22.66 -10.49
C GLU A 245 -30.89 22.08 -9.49
N ALA A 246 -30.55 21.05 -8.74
CA ALA A 246 -31.43 20.51 -7.69
C ALA A 246 -31.68 21.50 -6.55
N ILE A 247 -30.71 22.35 -6.21
CA ILE A 247 -30.89 23.45 -5.23
C ILE A 247 -31.77 24.55 -5.82
N LYS A 248 -31.53 24.97 -7.06
CA LYS A 248 -32.35 26.01 -7.74
C LYS A 248 -33.81 25.58 -7.88
N SER A 249 -34.07 24.32 -8.16
CA SER A 249 -35.43 23.76 -8.24
C SER A 249 -36.11 23.61 -6.88
N GLY A 250 -35.35 23.71 -5.75
CA GLY A 250 -35.85 23.50 -4.39
C GLY A 250 -35.96 22.03 -3.99
N HIS A 251 -35.52 21.08 -4.82
CA HIS A 251 -35.49 19.66 -4.45
C HIS A 251 -34.48 19.41 -3.36
N VAL A 252 -33.27 19.98 -3.43
CA VAL A 252 -32.27 20.01 -2.40
C VAL A 252 -32.36 21.31 -1.60
N ALA A 253 -32.60 21.25 -0.32
CA ALA A 253 -32.83 22.42 0.54
C ALA A 253 -31.56 23.15 0.96
N GLY A 254 -30.39 22.57 0.75
CA GLY A 254 -29.11 23.19 1.03
C GLY A 254 -27.94 22.22 0.95
N ALA A 255 -26.72 22.76 0.91
CA ALA A 255 -25.50 21.97 0.84
C ALA A 255 -24.34 22.60 1.62
N GLY A 256 -23.47 21.73 2.20
CA GLY A 256 -22.22 22.11 2.87
C GLY A 256 -21.04 21.44 2.15
N PHE A 257 -20.15 22.24 1.56
CA PHE A 257 -19.04 21.74 0.77
C PHE A 257 -17.71 22.29 1.25
N ASP A 258 -16.81 21.38 1.59
CA ASP A 258 -15.43 21.69 1.97
C ASP A 258 -14.44 21.37 0.84
N VAL A 259 -14.90 20.61 -0.17
CA VAL A 259 -14.07 20.08 -1.27
C VAL A 259 -14.78 20.25 -2.61
N PHE A 260 -14.00 20.48 -3.68
CA PHE A 260 -14.51 20.81 -5.01
C PHE A 260 -13.82 19.96 -6.09
N GLU A 261 -14.47 19.82 -7.24
CA GLU A 261 -13.93 19.06 -8.39
C GLU A 261 -12.56 19.61 -8.84
N VAL A 262 -12.41 20.94 -8.78
CA VAL A 262 -11.14 21.63 -9.07
C VAL A 262 -10.73 22.43 -7.85
N GLU A 263 -9.52 22.17 -7.33
CA GLU A 263 -8.94 22.88 -6.19
C GLU A 263 -7.55 23.45 -6.52
N PRO A 264 -7.24 24.71 -6.12
CA PRO A 264 -8.09 25.66 -5.39
C PRO A 264 -9.30 26.11 -6.22
N ALA A 265 -10.49 26.09 -5.58
CA ALA A 265 -11.73 26.50 -6.23
C ALA A 265 -11.86 28.03 -6.21
N THR A 266 -11.71 28.68 -7.36
CA THR A 266 -12.00 30.10 -7.56
C THR A 266 -13.37 30.32 -8.16
N GLU A 267 -13.92 29.30 -8.81
CA GLU A 267 -15.24 29.27 -9.43
C GLU A 267 -15.89 27.91 -9.17
N SER A 268 -17.16 27.88 -8.88
CA SER A 268 -17.98 26.65 -8.78
C SER A 268 -19.43 26.98 -9.06
N PRO A 269 -20.21 26.07 -9.68
CA PRO A 269 -21.65 26.24 -9.87
C PRO A 269 -22.44 26.36 -8.55
N LEU A 270 -21.81 26.00 -7.43
CA LEU A 270 -22.39 26.09 -6.09
C LEU A 270 -22.24 27.46 -5.44
N PHE A 271 -21.33 28.29 -5.92
CA PHE A 271 -21.05 29.59 -5.29
C PHE A 271 -22.21 30.56 -5.48
N GLY A 272 -22.58 31.27 -4.41
CA GLY A 272 -23.66 32.24 -4.41
C GLY A 272 -25.08 31.65 -4.39
N LEU A 273 -25.21 30.32 -4.36
CA LEU A 273 -26.54 29.70 -4.25
C LEU A 273 -27.11 29.84 -2.83
N PRO A 274 -28.44 29.95 -2.68
CA PRO A 274 -29.07 30.05 -1.38
C PRO A 274 -28.83 28.78 -0.55
N ASN A 275 -28.57 28.96 0.75
CA ASN A 275 -28.32 27.88 1.73
C ASN A 275 -27.21 26.91 1.30
N VAL A 276 -26.21 27.39 0.58
CA VAL A 276 -24.96 26.66 0.31
C VAL A 276 -23.84 27.27 1.14
N VAL A 277 -23.15 26.42 1.91
CA VAL A 277 -22.00 26.78 2.73
C VAL A 277 -20.77 26.16 2.13
N CYS A 278 -19.77 27.00 1.82
CA CYS A 278 -18.49 26.55 1.21
C CYS A 278 -17.34 26.91 2.13
N THR A 279 -16.41 25.96 2.32
CA THR A 279 -15.15 26.16 3.05
C THR A 279 -13.96 25.70 2.19
N PRO A 280 -12.77 26.30 2.33
CA PRO A 280 -11.63 26.06 1.44
C PRO A 280 -10.79 24.85 1.91
N HIS A 281 -11.39 23.67 1.93
CA HIS A 281 -10.75 22.38 2.29
C HIS A 281 -10.15 22.41 3.71
N LEU A 282 -10.98 22.70 4.70
CA LEU A 282 -10.61 22.86 6.11
C LEU A 282 -10.74 21.57 6.94
N GLY A 283 -11.21 20.48 6.37
CA GLY A 283 -11.49 19.23 7.09
C GLY A 283 -10.36 18.69 7.97
N ALA A 284 -9.11 19.05 7.68
CA ALA A 284 -7.93 18.70 8.50
C ALA A 284 -7.20 19.92 9.08
N SER A 285 -7.83 21.09 9.09
CA SER A 285 -7.15 22.36 9.40
C SER A 285 -7.37 22.78 10.87
N THR A 286 -6.99 21.91 11.81
CA THR A 286 -6.86 22.23 13.23
C THR A 286 -5.43 22.00 13.71
N THR A 287 -5.05 22.65 14.81
CA THR A 287 -3.72 22.49 15.42
C THR A 287 -3.45 21.04 15.78
N GLU A 288 -4.42 20.37 16.39
CA GLU A 288 -4.32 18.97 16.81
C GLU A 288 -4.15 18.03 15.61
N ALA A 289 -4.93 18.22 14.55
CA ALA A 289 -4.80 17.38 13.36
C ALA A 289 -3.45 17.57 12.67
N GLN A 290 -3.00 18.83 12.54
CA GLN A 290 -1.70 19.13 11.93
C GLN A 290 -0.55 18.53 12.72
N GLU A 291 -0.59 18.60 14.05
CA GLU A 291 0.40 17.97 14.91
C GLU A 291 0.34 16.44 14.79
N ASN A 292 -0.83 15.84 14.96
CA ASN A 292 -0.98 14.38 14.92
C ASN A 292 -0.51 13.76 13.60
N VAL A 293 -0.84 14.36 12.45
CA VAL A 293 -0.37 13.82 11.14
C VAL A 293 1.14 14.00 10.96
N ALA A 294 1.71 15.08 11.50
CA ALA A 294 3.13 15.34 11.44
C ALA A 294 3.93 14.36 12.31
N LEU A 295 3.49 14.10 13.53
CA LEU A 295 4.10 13.10 14.42
C LEU A 295 4.03 11.71 13.79
N GLN A 296 2.85 11.31 13.33
CA GLN A 296 2.63 9.98 12.76
C GLN A 296 3.48 9.74 11.51
N VAL A 297 3.62 10.72 10.61
CA VAL A 297 4.46 10.55 9.41
C VAL A 297 5.94 10.44 9.77
N ALA A 298 6.40 11.22 10.76
CA ALA A 298 7.79 11.15 11.22
C ALA A 298 8.13 9.80 11.85
N GLU A 299 7.24 9.27 12.69
CA GLU A 299 7.41 7.97 13.33
C GLU A 299 7.46 6.84 12.31
N GLN A 300 6.47 6.72 11.44
CA GLN A 300 6.39 5.60 10.50
C GLN A 300 7.48 5.63 9.42
N MET A 301 7.87 6.81 8.92
CA MET A 301 8.99 6.93 7.99
C MET A 301 10.32 6.54 8.65
N SER A 302 10.54 6.96 9.90
CA SER A 302 11.73 6.60 10.67
C SER A 302 11.78 5.10 10.94
N ASP A 303 10.66 4.48 11.34
CA ASP A 303 10.59 3.03 11.58
C ASP A 303 10.90 2.24 10.30
N TYR A 304 10.44 2.72 9.15
CA TYR A 304 10.83 2.10 7.88
C TYR A 304 12.31 2.26 7.56
N LEU A 305 12.81 3.47 7.58
CA LEU A 305 14.18 3.77 7.16
C LEU A 305 15.24 3.15 8.07
N VAL A 306 14.94 3.00 9.36
CA VAL A 306 15.89 2.49 10.37
C VAL A 306 15.68 1.00 10.65
N LYS A 307 14.43 0.53 10.71
CA LYS A 307 14.07 -0.83 11.16
C LYS A 307 13.43 -1.69 10.07
N GLY A 308 13.04 -1.10 8.92
CA GLY A 308 12.32 -1.80 7.86
C GLY A 308 10.84 -2.09 8.15
N ALA A 309 10.28 -1.54 9.24
CA ALA A 309 8.86 -1.68 9.55
C ALA A 309 8.02 -0.77 8.63
N VAL A 310 6.95 -1.32 8.07
CA VAL A 310 6.08 -0.61 7.11
C VAL A 310 4.69 -0.47 7.69
N SER A 311 4.29 0.75 8.01
CA SER A 311 2.95 1.08 8.49
C SER A 311 2.23 2.02 7.53
N ASN A 312 0.93 1.82 7.35
CA ASN A 312 0.07 2.68 6.54
C ASN A 312 0.58 2.95 5.11
N ALA A 313 1.26 1.95 4.52
CA ALA A 313 1.68 2.03 3.14
C ALA A 313 0.48 1.80 2.19
N ILE A 314 0.43 2.59 1.12
CA ILE A 314 -0.63 2.52 0.10
C ILE A 314 -0.30 1.47 -0.96
N ASN A 315 0.98 1.32 -1.29
CA ASN A 315 1.46 0.50 -2.40
C ASN A 315 2.31 -0.70 -1.98
N MET A 316 2.33 -1.03 -0.68
CA MET A 316 3.01 -2.19 -0.12
C MET A 316 2.22 -2.74 1.07
N PRO A 317 2.20 -4.06 1.31
CA PRO A 317 1.63 -4.62 2.53
C PRO A 317 2.31 -4.05 3.78
N SER A 318 1.52 -3.71 4.79
CA SER A 318 2.06 -3.26 6.08
C SER A 318 2.77 -4.42 6.80
N ILE A 319 3.89 -4.10 7.46
CA ILE A 319 4.66 -5.00 8.32
C ILE A 319 4.86 -4.24 9.63
N THR A 320 4.17 -4.66 10.69
CA THR A 320 4.28 -3.96 11.98
C THR A 320 5.69 -4.09 12.58
N ALA A 321 6.02 -3.22 13.51
CA ALA A 321 7.31 -3.28 14.19
C ALA A 321 7.50 -4.59 14.99
N GLU A 322 6.40 -5.18 15.48
CA GLU A 322 6.40 -6.46 16.17
C GLU A 322 6.55 -7.64 15.20
N GLU A 323 5.92 -7.56 14.01
CA GLU A 323 6.04 -8.62 12.99
C GLU A 323 7.39 -8.61 12.27
N ALA A 324 7.99 -7.44 12.09
CA ALA A 324 9.22 -7.30 11.29
C ALA A 324 10.36 -8.25 11.72
N PRO A 325 10.69 -8.43 13.01
CA PRO A 325 11.72 -9.38 13.43
C PRO A 325 11.37 -10.84 13.11
N ILE A 326 10.09 -11.22 13.23
CA ILE A 326 9.59 -12.58 12.96
C ILE A 326 9.56 -12.85 11.45
N LEU A 327 9.12 -11.88 10.66
CA LEU A 327 9.01 -12.01 9.21
C LEU A 327 10.36 -11.93 8.49
N LYS A 328 11.34 -11.23 9.03
CA LYS A 328 12.64 -11.01 8.39
C LYS A 328 13.30 -12.27 7.84
N PRO A 329 13.42 -13.38 8.59
CA PRO A 329 13.97 -14.63 8.08
C PRO A 329 13.15 -15.23 6.93
N PHE A 330 11.81 -15.13 7.01
CA PHE A 330 10.91 -15.66 5.98
C PHE A 330 10.85 -14.77 4.74
N ILE A 331 10.99 -13.46 4.87
CA ILE A 331 11.17 -12.54 3.75
C ILE A 331 12.46 -12.88 2.99
N ARG A 332 13.55 -13.14 3.74
CA ARG A 332 14.81 -13.59 3.17
C ARG A 332 14.68 -14.93 2.45
N LEU A 333 14.01 -15.92 3.07
CA LEU A 333 13.69 -17.19 2.42
C LEU A 333 12.90 -16.98 1.14
N ALA A 334 11.84 -16.18 1.17
CA ALA A 334 10.98 -15.88 0.04
C ALA A 334 11.77 -15.26 -1.13
N ASP A 335 12.64 -14.28 -0.83
CA ASP A 335 13.52 -13.64 -1.81
C ASP A 335 14.50 -14.66 -2.43
N VAL A 336 15.11 -15.52 -1.64
CA VAL A 336 16.03 -16.58 -2.08
C VAL A 336 15.32 -17.58 -2.99
N LEU A 337 14.12 -18.04 -2.65
CA LEU A 337 13.34 -18.96 -3.51
C LEU A 337 13.00 -18.30 -4.86
N GLY A 338 12.61 -17.03 -4.84
CA GLY A 338 12.40 -16.24 -6.04
C GLY A 338 13.67 -16.13 -6.88
N ALA A 339 14.78 -15.71 -6.26
CA ALA A 339 16.06 -15.54 -6.92
C ALA A 339 16.60 -16.86 -7.52
N PHE A 340 16.42 -17.99 -6.82
CA PHE A 340 16.77 -19.30 -7.36
C PHE A 340 16.02 -19.58 -8.67
N VAL A 341 14.69 -19.48 -8.67
CA VAL A 341 13.89 -19.75 -9.87
C VAL A 341 14.18 -18.75 -10.97
N GLY A 342 14.36 -17.47 -10.64
CA GLY A 342 14.68 -16.42 -11.60
C GLY A 342 16.00 -16.68 -12.33
N GLN A 343 17.06 -17.11 -11.62
CA GLN A 343 18.36 -17.39 -12.18
C GLN A 343 18.39 -18.66 -13.07
N VAL A 344 17.58 -19.67 -12.72
CA VAL A 344 17.55 -20.93 -13.48
C VAL A 344 16.51 -20.92 -14.62
N THR A 345 15.67 -19.90 -14.72
CA THR A 345 14.62 -19.79 -15.74
C THR A 345 15.10 -18.97 -16.94
N GLU A 346 15.02 -19.57 -18.15
CA GLU A 346 15.52 -18.99 -19.41
C GLU A 346 14.41 -18.59 -20.38
N SER A 347 13.14 -18.86 -20.02
CA SER A 347 11.99 -18.60 -20.89
C SER A 347 10.93 -17.78 -20.18
N ALA A 348 10.07 -17.11 -20.93
CA ALA A 348 9.04 -16.23 -20.40
C ALA A 348 8.10 -16.97 -19.44
N ILE A 349 7.92 -16.38 -18.26
CA ILE A 349 7.04 -16.87 -17.21
C ILE A 349 5.59 -16.57 -17.58
N LYS A 350 4.70 -17.55 -17.44
CA LYS A 350 3.25 -17.42 -17.66
C LYS A 350 2.46 -17.46 -16.37
N GLU A 351 2.83 -18.36 -15.46
CA GLU A 351 2.13 -18.56 -14.19
C GLU A 351 3.13 -18.70 -13.05
N ILE A 352 2.74 -18.17 -11.91
CA ILE A 352 3.42 -18.26 -10.64
C ILE A 352 2.42 -18.76 -9.61
N GLU A 353 2.76 -19.86 -8.91
CA GLU A 353 2.01 -20.37 -7.78
C GLU A 353 2.92 -20.39 -6.54
N ILE A 354 2.44 -19.81 -5.44
CA ILE A 354 3.15 -19.79 -4.17
C ILE A 354 2.29 -20.53 -3.15
N LEU A 355 2.81 -21.63 -2.61
CA LEU A 355 2.20 -22.37 -1.53
C LEU A 355 2.84 -21.97 -0.20
N TYR A 356 2.03 -21.56 0.74
CA TYR A 356 2.35 -21.37 2.15
C TYR A 356 1.77 -22.52 2.95
N ASP A 357 2.63 -23.29 3.62
CA ASP A 357 2.23 -24.51 4.35
C ASP A 357 2.61 -24.41 5.82
N GLY A 358 1.77 -24.92 6.73
CA GLY A 358 1.97 -24.89 8.18
C GLY A 358 2.00 -23.47 8.73
N SER A 359 2.93 -23.16 9.63
CA SER A 359 3.05 -21.85 10.30
C SER A 359 3.15 -20.67 9.33
N THR A 360 3.72 -20.86 8.12
CA THR A 360 3.82 -19.79 7.12
C THR A 360 2.47 -19.35 6.56
N ALA A 361 1.45 -20.21 6.59
CA ALA A 361 0.10 -19.88 6.11
C ALA A 361 -0.60 -18.82 6.98
N GLY A 362 -0.24 -18.74 8.26
CA GLY A 362 -0.75 -17.75 9.22
C GLY A 362 0.02 -16.43 9.22
N MET A 363 1.17 -16.34 8.54
CA MET A 363 1.99 -15.14 8.47
C MET A 363 1.42 -14.10 7.48
N ASN A 364 2.05 -12.94 7.41
CA ASN A 364 1.76 -11.90 6.41
C ASN A 364 2.20 -12.35 5.01
N THR A 365 1.43 -13.27 4.40
CA THR A 365 1.76 -13.87 3.10
C THR A 365 1.87 -12.85 1.97
N LYS A 366 1.17 -11.70 2.05
CA LYS A 366 1.29 -10.64 1.05
C LYS A 366 2.71 -10.05 0.99
N ALA A 367 3.34 -9.84 2.16
CA ALA A 367 4.72 -9.40 2.23
C ALA A 367 5.69 -10.47 1.69
N LEU A 368 5.46 -11.74 2.04
CA LEU A 368 6.25 -12.87 1.55
C LEU A 368 6.12 -13.04 0.02
N THR A 369 4.90 -12.94 -0.52
CA THR A 369 4.67 -12.94 -1.98
C THR A 369 5.47 -11.83 -2.66
N SER A 370 5.42 -10.60 -2.14
CA SER A 370 6.18 -9.48 -2.71
C SER A 370 7.69 -9.75 -2.72
N ALA A 371 8.22 -10.42 -1.69
CA ALA A 371 9.62 -10.82 -1.63
C ALA A 371 9.98 -11.92 -2.65
N VAL A 372 9.12 -12.96 -2.79
CA VAL A 372 9.29 -13.99 -3.84
C VAL A 372 9.35 -13.35 -5.22
N LEU A 373 8.41 -12.45 -5.53
CA LEU A 373 8.35 -11.79 -6.83
C LEU A 373 9.56 -10.89 -7.09
N ALA A 374 10.05 -10.17 -6.06
CA ALA A 374 11.26 -9.37 -6.16
C ALA A 374 12.49 -10.22 -6.50
N GLY A 375 12.71 -11.30 -5.78
CA GLY A 375 13.79 -12.26 -6.06
C GLY A 375 13.68 -12.85 -7.46
N LEU A 376 12.47 -13.24 -7.88
CA LEU A 376 12.21 -13.89 -9.17
C LEU A 376 12.56 -12.99 -10.37
N ILE A 377 12.27 -11.69 -10.27
CA ILE A 377 12.46 -10.76 -11.40
C ILE A 377 13.86 -10.14 -11.40
N ARG A 378 14.49 -9.99 -10.25
CA ARG A 378 15.78 -9.31 -10.08
C ARG A 378 16.88 -9.79 -11.04
N PRO A 379 17.02 -11.09 -11.38
CA PRO A 379 18.02 -11.52 -12.37
C PRO A 379 17.83 -10.96 -13.78
N GLN A 380 16.64 -10.45 -14.11
CA GLN A 380 16.30 -9.93 -15.44
C GLN A 380 16.14 -8.40 -15.44
N VAL A 381 15.85 -7.78 -14.31
CA VAL A 381 15.57 -6.34 -14.20
C VAL A 381 16.29 -5.79 -12.97
N ALA A 382 17.19 -4.85 -13.19
CA ALA A 382 17.87 -4.15 -12.10
C ALA A 382 16.86 -3.34 -11.24
N ASP A 383 17.23 -3.09 -10.00
CA ASP A 383 16.50 -2.21 -9.04
C ASP A 383 15.07 -2.66 -8.71
N VAL A 384 14.74 -3.94 -8.89
CA VAL A 384 13.45 -4.50 -8.48
C VAL A 384 13.43 -4.79 -6.99
N ASN A 385 12.35 -4.38 -6.33
CA ASN A 385 12.11 -4.61 -4.90
C ASN A 385 10.66 -5.09 -4.64
N MET A 386 10.31 -5.26 -3.37
CA MET A 386 8.99 -5.76 -2.93
C MET A 386 7.81 -4.84 -3.32
N VAL A 387 8.06 -3.57 -3.64
CA VAL A 387 7.03 -2.61 -4.08
C VAL A 387 6.80 -2.71 -5.58
N SER A 388 7.88 -2.72 -6.37
CA SER A 388 7.79 -2.69 -7.84
C SER A 388 7.47 -4.07 -8.45
N ALA A 389 7.93 -5.17 -7.84
CA ALA A 389 7.77 -6.51 -8.40
C ALA A 389 6.30 -6.92 -8.64
N PRO A 390 5.35 -6.75 -7.69
CA PRO A 390 3.94 -7.07 -7.93
C PRO A 390 3.32 -6.27 -9.08
N VAL A 391 3.70 -5.00 -9.24
CA VAL A 391 3.23 -4.14 -10.34
C VAL A 391 3.73 -4.68 -11.67
N MET A 392 5.03 -5.02 -11.76
CA MET A 392 5.63 -5.57 -12.97
C MET A 392 5.01 -6.92 -13.38
N ILE A 393 4.72 -7.81 -12.44
CA ILE A 393 4.04 -9.09 -12.71
C ILE A 393 2.66 -8.84 -13.30
N LYS A 394 1.91 -7.90 -12.74
CA LYS A 394 0.57 -7.53 -13.24
C LYS A 394 0.63 -6.90 -14.63
N GLU A 395 1.56 -5.98 -14.88
CA GLU A 395 1.75 -5.31 -16.18
C GLU A 395 2.16 -6.30 -17.28
N LYS A 396 2.96 -7.32 -16.93
CA LYS A 396 3.35 -8.40 -17.86
C LYS A 396 2.25 -9.44 -18.09
N GLY A 397 1.09 -9.33 -17.43
CA GLY A 397 -0.02 -10.28 -17.55
C GLY A 397 0.29 -11.68 -17.03
N ILE A 398 1.25 -11.82 -16.10
CA ILE A 398 1.62 -13.11 -15.50
C ILE A 398 0.57 -13.47 -14.45
N ILE A 399 0.05 -14.69 -14.52
CA ILE A 399 -0.95 -15.20 -13.56
C ILE A 399 -0.24 -15.53 -12.26
N LEU A 400 -0.69 -14.92 -11.15
CA LEU A 400 -0.21 -15.17 -9.80
C LEU A 400 -1.31 -15.84 -8.98
N SER A 401 -0.99 -16.96 -8.34
CA SER A 401 -1.86 -17.64 -7.39
C SER A 401 -1.15 -17.93 -6.07
N GLU A 402 -1.88 -17.76 -4.96
CA GLU A 402 -1.45 -18.10 -3.62
C GLU A 402 -2.30 -19.23 -3.06
N VAL A 403 -1.66 -20.24 -2.52
CA VAL A 403 -2.32 -21.37 -1.86
C VAL A 403 -1.86 -21.40 -0.41
N LYS A 404 -2.82 -21.49 0.52
CA LYS A 404 -2.55 -21.63 1.96
C LYS A 404 -3.01 -23.00 2.44
N ARG A 405 -2.16 -23.71 3.17
CA ARG A 405 -2.48 -24.98 3.82
C ARG A 405 -2.05 -24.94 5.26
N ASP A 406 -2.96 -25.20 6.14
CA ASP A 406 -2.67 -25.33 7.58
C ASP A 406 -2.50 -26.82 7.94
N LYS A 407 -1.46 -27.45 7.37
CA LYS A 407 -1.09 -28.83 7.70
C LYS A 407 0.31 -28.85 8.31
N THR A 408 0.40 -29.33 9.52
CA THR A 408 1.67 -29.69 10.13
C THR A 408 2.24 -30.94 9.45
N GLY A 409 3.38 -30.78 8.80
CA GLY A 409 4.16 -31.86 8.17
C GLY A 409 5.45 -32.13 8.92
N VAL A 410 6.49 -32.54 8.19
CA VAL A 410 7.85 -32.74 8.75
C VAL A 410 8.47 -31.40 9.20
N PHE A 411 8.09 -30.30 8.54
CA PHE A 411 8.50 -28.94 8.87
C PHE A 411 7.34 -28.21 9.54
N ASP A 412 7.63 -27.34 10.50
CA ASP A 412 6.65 -26.47 11.13
C ASP A 412 5.94 -25.57 10.10
N GLY A 413 6.69 -25.06 9.13
CA GLY A 413 6.16 -24.34 7.98
C GLY A 413 7.19 -24.22 6.87
N TYR A 414 6.71 -24.12 5.62
CA TYR A 414 7.57 -23.90 4.46
C TYR A 414 6.87 -23.11 3.36
N ILE A 415 7.68 -22.54 2.47
CA ILE A 415 7.20 -21.84 1.26
C ILE A 415 7.63 -22.68 0.05
N LYS A 416 6.69 -22.90 -0.89
CA LYS A 416 6.99 -23.54 -2.18
C LYS A 416 6.60 -22.61 -3.30
N LEU A 417 7.57 -22.31 -4.17
CA LEU A 417 7.38 -21.55 -5.39
C LEU A 417 7.33 -22.49 -6.58
N THR A 418 6.29 -22.39 -7.40
CA THR A 418 6.16 -23.09 -8.69
C THR A 418 5.97 -22.06 -9.79
N VAL A 419 6.80 -22.14 -10.83
CA VAL A 419 6.76 -21.25 -11.99
C VAL A 419 6.56 -22.08 -13.25
N LYS A 420 5.56 -21.71 -14.06
CA LYS A 420 5.30 -22.31 -15.36
C LYS A 420 5.70 -21.36 -16.48
N THR A 421 6.44 -21.89 -17.43
CA THR A 421 6.79 -21.21 -18.69
C THR A 421 6.10 -21.92 -19.85
N ALA A 422 6.36 -21.51 -21.09
CA ALA A 422 5.83 -22.21 -22.26
C ALA A 422 6.30 -23.68 -22.34
N ASN A 423 7.52 -23.95 -21.86
CA ASN A 423 8.22 -25.21 -22.16
C ASN A 423 8.49 -26.07 -20.91
N GLN A 424 8.34 -25.53 -19.70
CA GLN A 424 8.73 -26.25 -18.48
C GLN A 424 8.04 -25.71 -17.24
N THR A 425 7.96 -26.57 -16.21
CA THR A 425 7.57 -26.20 -14.85
C THR A 425 8.79 -26.33 -13.93
N ARG A 426 9.04 -25.31 -13.14
CA ARG A 426 10.10 -25.31 -12.12
C ARG A 426 9.48 -25.15 -10.74
N SER A 427 9.97 -25.89 -9.78
CA SER A 427 9.54 -25.71 -8.40
C SER A 427 10.72 -25.77 -7.43
N VAL A 428 10.63 -24.98 -6.38
CA VAL A 428 11.56 -24.95 -5.26
C VAL A 428 10.79 -24.75 -3.98
N ALA A 429 11.20 -25.43 -2.90
CA ALA A 429 10.64 -25.21 -1.57
C ALA A 429 11.76 -24.97 -0.56
N GLY A 430 11.46 -24.18 0.44
CA GLY A 430 12.39 -23.84 1.52
C GLY A 430 11.69 -23.58 2.83
N THR A 431 12.45 -23.63 3.89
CA THR A 431 12.00 -23.33 5.26
C THR A 431 13.05 -22.52 6.00
N VAL A 432 12.70 -22.01 7.17
CA VAL A 432 13.62 -21.34 8.09
C VAL A 432 13.80 -22.25 9.30
N PHE A 433 15.04 -22.55 9.64
CA PHE A 433 15.36 -23.34 10.84
C PHE A 433 15.41 -22.45 12.08
N SER A 434 15.54 -23.07 13.24
CA SER A 434 15.59 -22.39 14.54
C SER A 434 16.77 -21.40 14.71
N ASP A 435 17.78 -21.52 13.86
CA ASP A 435 18.91 -20.57 13.76
C ASP A 435 18.58 -19.30 12.95
N GLY A 436 17.34 -19.20 12.43
CA GLY A 436 16.87 -18.09 11.61
C GLY A 436 17.40 -18.10 10.17
N LYS A 437 18.08 -19.16 9.73
CA LYS A 437 18.65 -19.25 8.39
C LYS A 437 17.71 -19.95 7.41
N PRO A 438 17.59 -19.45 6.17
CA PRO A 438 16.84 -20.11 5.10
C PRO A 438 17.56 -21.37 4.62
N ARG A 439 16.78 -22.40 4.27
CA ARG A 439 17.27 -23.64 3.66
C ARG A 439 16.37 -24.06 2.51
N PHE A 440 17.00 -24.61 1.47
CA PHE A 440 16.28 -25.34 0.42
C PHE A 440 15.96 -26.75 0.92
N ILE A 441 14.68 -27.15 0.84
CA ILE A 441 14.23 -28.48 1.27
C ILE A 441 13.74 -29.35 0.11
N GLN A 442 13.41 -28.73 -1.04
CA GLN A 442 12.99 -29.47 -2.24
C GLN A 442 13.26 -28.65 -3.49
N ILE A 443 13.78 -29.29 -4.56
CA ILE A 443 13.92 -28.70 -5.89
C ILE A 443 13.39 -29.71 -6.91
N LYS A 444 12.48 -29.28 -7.80
CA LYS A 444 11.82 -30.14 -8.81
C LYS A 444 11.21 -31.42 -8.22
N GLY A 445 10.68 -31.36 -7.00
CA GLY A 445 10.13 -32.53 -6.31
C GLY A 445 11.17 -33.42 -5.62
N ILE A 446 12.46 -33.22 -5.83
CA ILE A 446 13.56 -33.96 -5.20
C ILE A 446 13.87 -33.29 -3.86
N ASN A 447 13.79 -34.07 -2.77
CA ASN A 447 14.11 -33.62 -1.42
C ASN A 447 15.63 -33.46 -1.23
N LEU A 448 16.02 -32.40 -0.53
CA LEU A 448 17.39 -32.13 -0.10
C LEU A 448 17.34 -31.28 1.17
N ASP A 449 18.49 -31.05 1.78
CA ASP A 449 18.64 -30.11 2.90
C ASP A 449 19.90 -29.28 2.65
N ALA A 450 19.73 -28.13 2.02
CA ALA A 450 20.86 -27.30 1.59
C ALA A 450 20.83 -25.92 2.22
N ASP A 451 21.98 -25.56 2.82
CA ASP A 451 22.27 -24.18 3.24
C ASP A 451 22.26 -23.24 2.03
N VAL A 452 21.90 -22.01 2.28
CA VAL A 452 22.00 -20.93 1.29
C VAL A 452 23.26 -20.13 1.53
N GLY A 453 24.13 -20.07 0.53
CA GLY A 453 25.34 -19.25 0.54
C GLY A 453 25.32 -18.20 -0.55
N ASN A 454 26.21 -17.20 -0.45
CA ASN A 454 26.29 -16.09 -1.43
C ASN A 454 26.63 -16.59 -2.84
N HIS A 455 27.47 -17.63 -2.96
CA HIS A 455 27.83 -18.28 -4.21
C HIS A 455 27.49 -19.76 -4.16
N MET A 456 26.70 -20.22 -5.10
CA MET A 456 26.33 -21.63 -5.18
C MET A 456 26.44 -22.14 -6.62
N VAL A 457 26.55 -23.46 -6.77
CA VAL A 457 26.50 -24.14 -8.07
C VAL A 457 25.33 -25.10 -8.06
N TYR A 458 24.42 -24.95 -9.00
CA TYR A 458 23.27 -25.82 -9.22
C TYR A 458 23.56 -26.75 -10.39
N ILE A 459 23.53 -28.06 -10.13
CA ILE A 459 23.79 -29.11 -11.12
C ILE A 459 22.59 -30.04 -11.17
N THR A 460 22.14 -30.38 -12.36
CA THR A 460 21.21 -31.49 -12.60
C THR A 460 21.90 -32.55 -13.44
N ASN A 461 21.83 -33.79 -13.01
CA ASN A 461 22.52 -34.89 -13.65
C ASN A 461 21.69 -36.19 -13.58
N THR A 462 22.10 -37.20 -14.37
CA THR A 462 21.66 -38.57 -14.16
C THR A 462 22.45 -39.16 -12.98
N ASP A 463 21.78 -39.88 -12.08
CA ASP A 463 22.40 -40.52 -10.91
C ASP A 463 23.26 -41.71 -11.37
N VAL A 464 24.56 -41.45 -11.50
CA VAL A 464 25.56 -42.45 -11.88
C VAL A 464 26.77 -42.45 -10.93
N PRO A 465 27.42 -43.60 -10.71
CA PRO A 465 28.61 -43.67 -9.89
C PRO A 465 29.72 -42.73 -10.36
N GLY A 466 30.51 -42.17 -9.44
CA GLY A 466 31.62 -41.28 -9.71
C GLY A 466 31.28 -39.81 -9.94
N MET A 467 29.99 -39.43 -9.97
CA MET A 467 29.58 -38.07 -10.25
C MET A 467 30.05 -37.07 -9.17
N ILE A 468 29.92 -37.41 -7.90
CA ILE A 468 30.40 -36.57 -6.78
C ILE A 468 31.92 -36.32 -6.91
N GLY A 469 32.69 -37.38 -7.20
CA GLY A 469 34.13 -37.27 -7.42
C GLY A 469 34.49 -36.39 -8.58
N PHE A 470 33.78 -36.54 -9.71
CA PHE A 470 33.99 -35.71 -10.89
C PHE A 470 33.71 -34.22 -10.62
N ILE A 471 32.60 -33.92 -9.98
CA ILE A 471 32.24 -32.53 -9.62
C ILE A 471 33.28 -31.94 -8.67
N GLY A 472 33.62 -32.68 -7.59
CA GLY A 472 34.58 -32.24 -6.58
C GLY A 472 35.98 -32.00 -7.16
N MET A 473 36.47 -32.90 -8.00
CA MET A 473 37.78 -32.73 -8.65
C MET A 473 37.79 -31.57 -9.64
N THR A 474 36.72 -31.39 -10.44
CA THR A 474 36.64 -30.29 -11.41
C THR A 474 36.67 -28.93 -10.76
N LEU A 475 35.98 -28.77 -9.60
CA LEU A 475 36.01 -27.53 -8.84
C LEU A 475 37.33 -27.37 -8.05
N GLY A 476 37.83 -28.43 -7.41
CA GLY A 476 39.11 -28.41 -6.67
C GLY A 476 40.31 -28.08 -7.57
N ASP A 477 40.42 -28.69 -8.77
CA ASP A 477 41.49 -28.40 -9.73
C ASP A 477 41.45 -26.94 -10.23
N ALA A 478 40.28 -26.31 -10.16
CA ALA A 478 40.10 -24.89 -10.47
C ALA A 478 40.32 -23.97 -9.26
N GLY A 479 40.71 -24.50 -8.09
CA GLY A 479 40.93 -23.73 -6.88
C GLY A 479 39.64 -23.27 -6.19
N VAL A 480 38.50 -23.85 -6.52
CA VAL A 480 37.20 -23.52 -5.91
C VAL A 480 36.98 -24.43 -4.70
N ASN A 481 36.90 -23.83 -3.51
CA ASN A 481 36.60 -24.58 -2.29
C ASN A 481 35.08 -24.78 -2.15
N ILE A 482 34.69 -26.00 -1.75
CA ILE A 482 33.31 -26.41 -1.51
C ILE A 482 33.05 -26.38 -0.03
N ALA A 483 32.21 -25.43 0.43
CA ALA A 483 31.84 -25.31 1.84
C ALA A 483 30.73 -26.31 2.24
N ASN A 484 29.79 -26.59 1.31
CA ASN A 484 28.74 -27.58 1.52
C ASN A 484 28.37 -28.24 0.19
N PHE A 485 28.10 -29.56 0.22
CA PHE A 485 27.71 -30.35 -0.93
C PHE A 485 26.45 -31.15 -0.61
N GLN A 486 25.34 -30.78 -1.18
CA GLN A 486 24.07 -31.49 -1.02
C GLN A 486 23.67 -32.18 -2.33
N LEU A 487 23.31 -33.45 -2.21
CA LEU A 487 22.86 -34.29 -3.32
C LEU A 487 21.46 -34.84 -2.99
N GLY A 488 20.50 -34.61 -3.87
CA GLY A 488 19.20 -35.28 -3.86
C GLY A 488 19.02 -36.11 -5.13
N ARG A 489 18.26 -37.20 -5.07
CA ARG A 489 17.87 -37.98 -6.23
C ARG A 489 16.42 -38.39 -6.18
N GLU A 490 15.78 -38.52 -7.34
CA GLU A 490 14.41 -39.03 -7.44
C GLU A 490 14.35 -40.52 -7.09
N LYS A 491 15.22 -41.29 -7.73
CA LYS A 491 15.41 -42.74 -7.55
C LYS A 491 16.81 -43.14 -8.05
N GLU A 492 17.23 -44.36 -7.74
CA GLU A 492 18.48 -44.91 -8.23
C GLU A 492 18.53 -44.92 -9.78
N GLY A 493 19.58 -44.36 -10.35
CA GLY A 493 19.75 -44.19 -11.80
C GLY A 493 18.85 -43.15 -12.45
N GLY A 494 18.02 -42.45 -11.69
CA GLY A 494 17.11 -41.40 -12.16
C GLY A 494 17.73 -40.02 -12.20
N ASP A 495 16.88 -39.02 -12.09
CA ASP A 495 17.31 -37.63 -12.02
C ASP A 495 17.90 -37.30 -10.64
N ALA A 496 19.02 -36.61 -10.63
CA ALA A 496 19.69 -36.13 -9.44
C ALA A 496 19.97 -34.63 -9.51
N ILE A 497 20.04 -34.00 -8.36
CA ILE A 497 20.35 -32.59 -8.18
C ILE A 497 21.50 -32.48 -7.20
N ALA A 498 22.57 -31.79 -7.57
CA ALA A 498 23.60 -31.35 -6.67
C ALA A 498 23.51 -29.83 -6.48
N LEU A 499 23.50 -29.38 -5.23
CA LEU A 499 23.55 -27.97 -4.86
C LEU A 499 24.76 -27.76 -3.97
N LEU A 500 25.73 -26.99 -4.43
CA LEU A 500 26.99 -26.76 -3.78
C LEU A 500 27.08 -25.31 -3.29
N TYR A 501 27.47 -25.12 -2.03
CA TYR A 501 27.90 -23.83 -1.54
C TYR A 501 29.41 -23.72 -1.73
N VAL A 502 29.89 -22.68 -2.38
CA VAL A 502 31.28 -22.44 -2.71
C VAL A 502 31.75 -21.07 -2.21
N ASP A 503 33.05 -20.95 -1.90
CA ASP A 503 33.58 -19.72 -1.29
C ASP A 503 33.65 -18.51 -2.24
N GLY A 504 33.47 -18.73 -3.53
CA GLY A 504 33.54 -17.63 -4.50
C GLY A 504 32.84 -17.96 -5.84
N ALA A 505 32.82 -17.00 -6.72
CA ALA A 505 32.19 -17.13 -8.03
C ALA A 505 32.94 -18.17 -8.89
N VAL A 506 32.19 -19.10 -9.49
CA VAL A 506 32.74 -20.12 -10.41
C VAL A 506 32.76 -19.58 -11.82
N SER A 507 33.92 -19.67 -12.50
CA SER A 507 34.08 -19.18 -13.86
C SER A 507 33.34 -20.04 -14.89
N GLU A 508 32.93 -19.45 -16.02
CA GLU A 508 32.28 -20.19 -17.11
C GLU A 508 33.15 -21.32 -17.65
N VAL A 509 34.47 -21.16 -17.67
CA VAL A 509 35.41 -22.24 -18.10
C VAL A 509 35.25 -23.49 -17.21
N VAL A 510 35.05 -23.34 -15.94
CA VAL A 510 34.83 -24.45 -15.02
C VAL A 510 33.44 -25.06 -15.19
N LEU A 511 32.43 -24.22 -15.38
CA LEU A 511 31.06 -24.66 -15.64
C LEU A 511 30.97 -25.44 -16.97
N ASP A 512 31.72 -25.02 -18.00
CA ASP A 512 31.80 -25.73 -19.30
C ASP A 512 32.47 -27.09 -19.17
N LYS A 513 33.50 -27.23 -18.32
CA LYS A 513 34.09 -28.54 -18.01
C LYS A 513 33.05 -29.46 -17.32
N LEU A 514 32.22 -28.93 -16.42
CA LEU A 514 31.15 -29.71 -15.83
C LEU A 514 30.11 -30.12 -16.89
N ARG A 515 29.67 -29.18 -17.73
CA ARG A 515 28.69 -29.43 -18.80
C ARG A 515 29.19 -30.40 -19.88
N ALA A 516 30.50 -30.55 -20.05
CA ALA A 516 31.08 -31.49 -21.00
C ALA A 516 30.84 -32.97 -20.61
N ASN A 517 30.53 -33.26 -19.34
CA ASN A 517 30.16 -34.60 -18.91
C ASN A 517 28.72 -34.93 -19.34
N LYS A 518 28.56 -35.98 -20.16
CA LYS A 518 27.27 -36.40 -20.70
C LYS A 518 26.18 -36.72 -19.69
N ALA A 519 26.53 -37.05 -18.46
CA ALA A 519 25.58 -37.29 -17.37
C ALA A 519 25.07 -36.01 -16.77
N ILE A 520 25.74 -34.86 -16.94
CA ILE A 520 25.30 -33.54 -16.46
C ILE A 520 24.39 -32.90 -17.52
N ARG A 521 23.17 -32.57 -17.14
CA ARG A 521 22.20 -31.91 -18.00
C ARG A 521 22.26 -30.38 -17.88
N GLN A 522 22.59 -29.88 -16.71
CA GLN A 522 22.70 -28.46 -16.43
C GLN A 522 23.75 -28.22 -15.34
N ALA A 523 24.56 -27.19 -15.48
CA ALA A 523 25.40 -26.63 -14.43
C ALA A 523 25.31 -25.11 -14.52
N LYS A 524 24.83 -24.46 -13.44
CA LYS A 524 24.63 -23.01 -13.37
C LYS A 524 25.20 -22.44 -12.07
N PRO A 525 25.86 -21.29 -12.15
CA PRO A 525 26.21 -20.54 -10.96
C PRO A 525 24.95 -19.85 -10.44
N LEU A 526 24.84 -19.73 -9.15
CA LEU A 526 23.80 -18.98 -8.46
C LEU A 526 24.44 -17.97 -7.52
N VAL A 527 23.88 -16.79 -7.48
CA VAL A 527 24.33 -15.72 -6.58
C VAL A 527 23.13 -15.26 -5.73
N PHE A 528 23.34 -15.26 -4.43
CA PHE A 528 22.34 -14.76 -3.45
C PHE A 528 22.97 -13.68 -2.59
N ASN A 529 22.13 -12.81 -2.03
CA ASN A 529 22.55 -11.87 -1.01
C ASN A 529 22.00 -12.35 0.35
N VAL A 530 22.82 -13.11 1.08
CA VAL A 530 22.40 -13.75 2.33
C VAL A 530 23.02 -13.14 3.59
N ASP A 531 23.72 -12.01 3.48
CA ASP A 531 24.29 -11.26 4.61
C ASP A 531 23.30 -10.31 5.29
#